data_34fa2c06421b2d4d256248a7a7191448
#
_entry.id   34fa2c06421b2d4d256248a7a7191448
#
_cell.length_a   1.000
_cell.length_b   1.000
_cell.length_c   1.000
_cell.angle_alpha   90.00
_cell.angle_beta   90.00
_cell.angle_gamma   90.00
#
_symmetry.space_group_name_H-M   'P 1'
#
loop_
_entity.id
_entity.type
_entity.pdbx_description
1 polymer ?
#
loop_
_entity_poly.entity_id
_entity_poly.type
_entity_poly.pdbx_seq_one_letter_code
_entity_poly.pdbx_strand_id
1 'polypeptide(L)'
;HNLKNLTVEIPLYGAFTVVTGVSGSGKSTLVNHILRRELSRHFYSSEEPKANFDCIEGIENIDKVIEIDQTPIGRTPRSNPATYTKIFDDIRELFASLPLSKARGYTKSRFSFNVVGGRCESCQGAGVQLIDMQILPSVQVVCDVCDGKRFNDATLEVFYRGKNIKDVLDLSIREACEFFADIPKIAKPLNILKDVGLGYLKLGQPSTTLSGGEAQRVKISSELR
;
A
#
# COMPACT_ATOMS: atom_id res chain seq x y z
N HIS A 1 3.08 34.42 -3.92
CA HIS A 1 1.89 33.73 -3.36
C HIS A 1 1.28 34.52 -2.21
N ASN A 2 0.20 34.02 -1.61
CA ASN A 2 -0.61 34.78 -0.66
C ASN A 2 -0.01 34.90 0.76
N LEU A 3 1.06 34.15 1.08
CA LEU A 3 1.78 34.28 2.35
C LEU A 3 2.73 35.49 2.29
N LYS A 4 2.65 36.34 3.29
CA LYS A 4 3.50 37.54 3.42
C LYS A 4 3.97 37.65 4.87
N ASN A 5 5.28 37.58 5.08
CA ASN A 5 5.93 37.77 6.41
C ASN A 5 5.21 37.04 7.55
N LEU A 6 4.94 35.76 7.36
CA LEU A 6 4.22 34.92 8.31
C LEU A 6 5.22 34.11 9.13
N THR A 7 5.18 34.31 10.47
CA THR A 7 5.86 33.43 11.43
C THR A 7 4.84 32.42 11.99
N VAL A 8 5.17 31.14 11.97
CA VAL A 8 4.30 30.05 12.45
C VAL A 8 5.09 29.18 13.41
N GLU A 9 4.54 28.95 14.59
CA GLU A 9 5.06 28.00 15.56
C GLU A 9 4.24 26.71 15.51
N ILE A 10 4.93 25.57 15.36
CA ILE A 10 4.29 24.25 15.29
C ILE A 10 4.80 23.42 16.47
N PRO A 11 3.94 23.08 17.44
CA PRO A 11 4.33 22.22 18.56
C PRO A 11 4.67 20.82 18.07
N LEU A 12 5.80 20.26 18.52
CA LEU A 12 6.30 18.96 18.07
C LEU A 12 5.88 17.80 19.00
N TYR A 13 5.77 18.05 20.30
CA TYR A 13 5.57 16.99 21.29
C TYR A 13 4.09 16.79 21.62
N GLY A 14 3.57 15.59 21.31
CA GLY A 14 2.22 15.17 21.67
C GLY A 14 1.10 16.05 21.10
N ALA A 15 1.39 16.82 20.05
CA ALA A 15 0.47 17.76 19.45
C ALA A 15 -0.12 17.24 18.13
N PHE A 16 -1.38 17.57 17.92
CA PHE A 16 -2.07 17.41 16.64
C PHE A 16 -2.37 18.78 16.05
N THR A 17 -1.59 19.18 15.04
CA THR A 17 -1.73 20.50 14.40
C THR A 17 -2.56 20.39 13.14
N VAL A 18 -3.61 21.20 13.01
CA VAL A 18 -4.49 21.26 11.84
C VAL A 18 -4.36 22.62 11.17
N VAL A 19 -4.04 22.62 9.87
CA VAL A 19 -3.97 23.83 9.03
C VAL A 19 -5.25 23.95 8.22
N THR A 20 -6.11 24.92 8.57
CA THR A 20 -7.40 25.17 7.93
C THR A 20 -7.45 26.54 7.25
N GLY A 21 -8.44 26.77 6.42
CA GLY A 21 -8.68 28.05 5.76
C GLY A 21 -9.33 27.88 4.38
N VAL A 22 -9.77 28.99 3.80
CA VAL A 22 -10.40 29.02 2.47
C VAL A 22 -9.44 28.62 1.35
N SER A 23 -9.97 28.25 0.18
CA SER A 23 -9.13 27.99 -1.00
C SER A 23 -8.27 29.20 -1.33
N GLY A 24 -7.01 28.98 -1.70
CA GLY A 24 -6.06 30.06 -2.02
C GLY A 24 -5.44 30.80 -0.83
N SER A 25 -5.77 30.47 0.43
CA SER A 25 -5.21 31.12 1.61
C SER A 25 -3.72 30.83 1.89
N GLY A 26 -3.08 29.93 1.10
CA GLY A 26 -1.66 29.61 1.25
C GLY A 26 -1.35 28.35 2.06
N LYS A 27 -2.35 27.56 2.50
CA LYS A 27 -2.15 26.29 3.25
C LYS A 27 -1.15 25.34 2.60
N SER A 28 -1.38 25.05 1.32
CA SER A 28 -0.48 24.16 0.57
C SER A 28 0.90 24.77 0.34
N THR A 29 0.99 26.08 0.26
CA THR A 29 2.27 26.78 0.17
C THR A 29 3.05 26.62 1.47
N LEU A 30 2.42 26.83 2.61
CA LEU A 30 3.07 26.68 3.92
C LEU A 30 3.47 25.21 4.16
N VAL A 31 2.52 24.28 4.06
CA VAL A 31 2.74 22.89 4.46
C VAL A 31 3.56 22.12 3.42
N ASN A 32 3.17 22.18 2.13
CA ASN A 32 3.79 21.35 1.10
C ASN A 32 5.00 21.99 0.44
N HIS A 33 4.92 23.30 0.11
CA HIS A 33 5.99 23.97 -0.65
C HIS A 33 7.09 24.54 0.23
N ILE A 34 6.84 24.78 1.52
CA ILE A 34 7.86 25.27 2.45
C ILE A 34 8.24 24.14 3.41
N LEU A 35 7.37 23.82 4.37
CA LEU A 35 7.70 22.91 5.47
C LEU A 35 8.12 21.52 4.98
N ARG A 36 7.25 20.81 4.24
CA ARG A 36 7.56 19.46 3.72
C ARG A 36 8.84 19.47 2.89
N ARG A 37 8.96 20.43 1.97
CA ARG A 37 10.10 20.49 1.04
C ARG A 37 11.43 20.65 1.78
N GLU A 38 11.51 21.58 2.72
CA GLU A 38 12.74 21.82 3.44
C GLU A 38 13.07 20.69 4.42
N LEU A 39 12.09 20.11 5.07
CA LEU A 39 12.29 18.92 5.90
C LEU A 39 12.75 17.72 5.04
N SER A 40 12.17 17.53 3.86
CA SER A 40 12.61 16.46 2.93
C SER A 40 14.04 16.69 2.43
N ARG A 41 14.45 17.95 2.22
CA ARG A 41 15.84 18.28 1.87
C ARG A 41 16.79 17.97 3.01
N HIS A 42 16.40 18.29 4.23
CA HIS A 42 17.23 18.06 5.42
C HIS A 42 17.42 16.57 5.71
N PHE A 43 16.31 15.79 5.74
CA PHE A 43 16.34 14.37 6.17
C PHE A 43 16.63 13.39 5.04
N TYR A 44 16.24 13.71 3.79
CA TYR A 44 16.29 12.75 2.66
C TYR A 44 17.12 13.25 1.48
N SER A 45 17.86 14.35 1.64
CA SER A 45 18.71 14.93 0.57
C SER A 45 17.94 15.14 -0.74
N SER A 46 16.66 15.57 -0.64
CA SER A 46 15.82 15.81 -1.81
C SER A 46 16.41 16.90 -2.69
N GLU A 47 16.43 16.70 -4.02
CA GLU A 47 16.89 17.67 -5.02
C GLU A 47 15.84 18.76 -5.35
N GLU A 48 14.70 18.78 -4.64
CA GLU A 48 13.69 19.82 -4.87
C GLU A 48 14.27 21.22 -4.68
N PRO A 49 13.87 22.23 -5.50
CA PRO A 49 14.36 23.59 -5.37
C PRO A 49 14.09 24.15 -3.97
N LYS A 50 15.04 24.91 -3.43
CA LYS A 50 14.87 25.58 -2.14
C LYS A 50 13.60 26.42 -2.13
N ALA A 51 12.82 26.31 -1.05
CA ALA A 51 11.63 27.16 -0.87
C ALA A 51 12.06 28.60 -0.50
N ASN A 52 11.16 29.55 -0.71
CA ASN A 52 11.40 30.95 -0.33
C ASN A 52 10.88 31.19 1.08
N PHE A 53 11.79 31.27 2.06
CA PHE A 53 11.52 31.54 3.46
C PHE A 53 12.80 32.08 4.14
N ASP A 54 12.68 32.73 5.28
CA ASP A 54 13.82 33.31 6.01
C ASP A 54 14.58 32.21 6.78
N CYS A 55 13.92 31.54 7.72
CA CYS A 55 14.50 30.45 8.52
C CYS A 55 13.45 29.41 8.95
N ILE A 56 13.90 28.22 9.27
CA ILE A 56 13.16 27.21 10.03
C ILE A 56 14.05 26.81 11.19
N GLU A 57 13.56 26.99 12.41
CA GLU A 57 14.24 26.65 13.66
C GLU A 57 13.63 25.38 14.25
N GLY A 58 14.39 24.65 15.08
CA GLY A 58 13.92 23.46 15.79
C GLY A 58 13.92 22.18 14.97
N ILE A 59 14.53 22.16 13.77
CA ILE A 59 14.65 20.96 12.92
C ILE A 59 15.44 19.85 13.64
N GLU A 60 16.39 20.22 14.46
CA GLU A 60 17.22 19.33 15.29
C GLU A 60 16.40 18.50 16.32
N ASN A 61 15.16 18.91 16.59
CA ASN A 61 14.23 18.19 17.47
C ASN A 61 13.35 17.18 16.71
N ILE A 62 13.59 16.98 15.41
CA ILE A 62 12.83 16.07 14.55
C ILE A 62 13.76 14.93 14.13
N ASP A 63 13.37 13.69 14.39
CA ASP A 63 14.14 12.50 13.95
C ASP A 63 13.76 12.05 12.54
N LYS A 64 12.49 12.22 12.17
CA LYS A 64 11.94 11.67 10.91
C LYS A 64 10.72 12.46 10.46
N VAL A 65 10.56 12.58 9.16
CA VAL A 65 9.35 13.13 8.51
C VAL A 65 8.69 12.05 7.67
N ILE A 66 7.39 11.86 7.86
CA ILE A 66 6.58 10.92 7.07
C ILE A 66 5.56 11.73 6.30
N GLU A 67 5.64 11.68 4.98
CA GLU A 67 4.66 12.29 4.10
C GLU A 67 3.59 11.27 3.72
N ILE A 68 2.33 11.56 4.03
CA ILE A 68 1.20 10.71 3.68
C ILE A 68 0.21 11.52 2.86
N ASP A 69 0.15 11.21 1.58
CA ASP A 69 -0.74 11.83 0.61
C ASP A 69 -1.83 10.85 0.11
N GLN A 70 -2.73 11.35 -0.73
CA GLN A 70 -3.83 10.58 -1.32
C GLN A 70 -3.46 9.94 -2.68
N THR A 71 -2.20 9.94 -3.07
CA THR A 71 -1.79 9.26 -4.30
C THR A 71 -1.97 7.75 -4.17
N PRO A 72 -2.30 7.05 -5.26
CA PRO A 72 -2.47 5.59 -5.22
C PRO A 72 -1.22 4.88 -4.67
N ILE A 73 -1.42 3.79 -3.92
CA ILE A 73 -0.34 2.91 -3.41
C ILE A 73 0.34 2.09 -4.51
N GLY A 74 -0.12 2.21 -5.74
CA GLY A 74 0.45 1.61 -6.93
C GLY A 74 -0.38 1.91 -8.16
N ARG A 75 0.22 1.76 -9.35
CA ARG A 75 -0.40 2.11 -10.63
C ARG A 75 -0.88 0.90 -11.43
N THR A 76 -0.73 -0.30 -10.92
CA THR A 76 -1.07 -1.54 -11.63
C THR A 76 -2.06 -2.38 -10.82
N PRO A 77 -2.85 -3.25 -11.46
CA PRO A 77 -3.75 -4.19 -10.76
C PRO A 77 -3.03 -5.18 -9.81
N ARG A 78 -1.71 -5.31 -9.94
CA ARG A 78 -0.87 -6.17 -9.08
C ARG A 78 -0.54 -5.52 -7.74
N SER A 79 -0.64 -4.20 -7.63
CA SER A 79 -0.49 -3.49 -6.35
C SER A 79 -1.79 -3.62 -5.55
N ASN A 80 -1.70 -3.97 -4.28
CA ASN A 80 -2.84 -4.13 -3.38
C ASN A 80 -2.41 -3.86 -1.91
N PRO A 81 -3.34 -3.74 -0.95
CA PRO A 81 -3.02 -3.51 0.45
C PRO A 81 -2.02 -4.52 1.03
N ALA A 82 -2.19 -5.82 0.75
CA ALA A 82 -1.33 -6.87 1.28
C ALA A 82 0.12 -6.77 0.77
N THR A 83 0.32 -6.39 -0.51
CA THR A 83 1.67 -6.20 -1.08
C THR A 83 2.32 -4.92 -0.60
N TYR A 84 1.58 -3.84 -0.50
CA TYR A 84 2.10 -2.55 -0.05
C TYR A 84 2.60 -2.61 1.40
N THR A 85 1.80 -3.22 2.29
CA THR A 85 2.16 -3.39 3.70
C THR A 85 3.11 -4.57 3.95
N LYS A 86 3.56 -5.27 2.91
CA LYS A 86 4.43 -6.46 2.96
C LYS A 86 3.83 -7.67 3.72
N ILE A 87 2.55 -7.63 4.12
CA ILE A 87 1.85 -8.76 4.75
C ILE A 87 1.84 -9.97 3.82
N PHE A 88 1.72 -9.72 2.51
CA PHE A 88 1.73 -10.79 1.52
C PHE A 88 3.05 -11.57 1.49
N ASP A 89 4.16 -10.98 1.91
CA ASP A 89 5.45 -11.66 2.00
C ASP A 89 5.45 -12.73 3.09
N ASP A 90 4.85 -12.43 4.25
CA ASP A 90 4.70 -13.37 5.36
C ASP A 90 3.68 -14.48 5.01
N ILE A 91 2.59 -14.13 4.31
CA ILE A 91 1.60 -15.10 3.79
C ILE A 91 2.25 -16.06 2.81
N ARG A 92 3.06 -15.59 1.86
CA ARG A 92 3.77 -16.44 0.90
C ARG A 92 4.77 -17.37 1.59
N GLU A 93 5.45 -16.91 2.63
CA GLU A 93 6.35 -17.72 3.43
C GLU A 93 5.59 -18.85 4.15
N LEU A 94 4.43 -18.55 4.72
CA LEU A 94 3.53 -19.54 5.31
C LEU A 94 3.15 -20.61 4.30
N PHE A 95 2.67 -20.23 3.11
CA PHE A 95 2.27 -21.18 2.08
C PHE A 95 3.45 -22.05 1.59
N ALA A 96 4.65 -21.49 1.49
CA ALA A 96 5.86 -22.23 1.14
C ALA A 96 6.26 -23.25 2.24
N SER A 97 5.91 -23.01 3.49
CA SER A 97 6.22 -23.90 4.62
C SER A 97 5.31 -25.11 4.73
N LEU A 98 4.19 -25.14 4.01
CA LEU A 98 3.19 -26.20 4.08
C LEU A 98 3.73 -27.54 3.55
N PRO A 99 3.25 -28.69 4.06
CA PRO A 99 3.75 -30.02 3.67
C PRO A 99 3.71 -30.27 2.16
N LEU A 100 2.61 -29.94 1.49
CA LEU A 100 2.49 -30.10 0.03
C LEU A 100 3.48 -29.21 -0.74
N SER A 101 3.69 -27.99 -0.28
CA SER A 101 4.68 -27.09 -0.89
C SER A 101 6.09 -27.63 -0.77
N LYS A 102 6.46 -28.14 0.41
CA LYS A 102 7.77 -28.77 0.65
C LYS A 102 7.95 -30.03 -0.21
N ALA A 103 6.92 -30.89 -0.30
CA ALA A 103 6.97 -32.10 -1.11
C ALA A 103 7.16 -31.80 -2.60
N ARG A 104 6.61 -30.67 -3.09
CA ARG A 104 6.75 -30.22 -4.49
C ARG A 104 7.94 -29.29 -4.73
N GLY A 105 8.75 -29.00 -3.72
CA GLY A 105 9.89 -28.06 -3.83
C GLY A 105 9.45 -26.60 -4.09
N TYR A 106 8.23 -26.22 -3.68
CA TYR A 106 7.71 -24.86 -3.87
C TYR A 106 8.35 -23.91 -2.87
N THR A 107 8.92 -22.84 -3.38
CA THR A 107 9.49 -21.74 -2.59
C THR A 107 8.52 -20.58 -2.47
N LYS A 108 8.84 -19.57 -1.68
CA LYS A 108 8.07 -18.32 -1.53
C LYS A 108 7.73 -17.65 -2.87
N SER A 109 8.62 -17.76 -3.87
CA SER A 109 8.40 -17.21 -5.22
C SER A 109 7.24 -17.85 -5.95
N ARG A 110 6.94 -19.15 -5.68
CA ARG A 110 5.81 -19.86 -6.28
C ARG A 110 4.47 -19.18 -5.99
N PHE A 111 4.33 -18.63 -4.80
CA PHE A 111 3.12 -17.93 -4.33
C PHE A 111 3.11 -16.44 -4.65
N SER A 112 3.96 -15.99 -5.58
CA SER A 112 3.98 -14.62 -6.08
C SER A 112 3.30 -14.52 -7.43
N PHE A 113 2.33 -13.64 -7.57
CA PHE A 113 1.74 -13.33 -8.88
C PHE A 113 2.62 -12.36 -9.73
N ASN A 114 3.76 -11.89 -9.19
CA ASN A 114 4.70 -11.04 -9.92
C ASN A 114 5.86 -11.82 -10.56
N VAL A 115 6.05 -13.08 -10.18
CA VAL A 115 7.20 -13.91 -10.60
C VAL A 115 6.72 -15.09 -11.41
N VAL A 116 7.47 -15.47 -12.42
CA VAL A 116 7.23 -16.66 -13.26
C VAL A 116 7.25 -17.93 -12.40
N GLY A 117 6.44 -18.91 -12.76
CA GLY A 117 6.39 -20.24 -12.14
C GLY A 117 5.09 -20.53 -11.41
N GLY A 118 4.54 -19.60 -10.61
CA GLY A 118 3.28 -19.80 -9.89
C GLY A 118 2.11 -18.97 -10.40
N ARG A 119 2.39 -17.90 -11.13
CA ARG A 119 1.38 -17.02 -11.69
C ARG A 119 0.73 -17.58 -12.95
N CYS A 120 -0.43 -17.08 -13.30
CA CYS A 120 -1.00 -17.26 -14.63
C CYS A 120 -0.16 -16.50 -15.65
N GLU A 121 0.37 -17.19 -16.65
CA GLU A 121 1.24 -16.55 -17.66
C GLU A 121 0.44 -15.77 -18.71
N SER A 122 -0.82 -16.09 -18.96
CA SER A 122 -1.67 -15.34 -19.88
C SER A 122 -1.87 -13.88 -19.43
N CYS A 123 -2.25 -13.65 -18.16
CA CYS A 123 -2.39 -12.31 -17.60
C CYS A 123 -1.16 -11.86 -16.81
N GLN A 124 -0.11 -12.65 -16.77
CA GLN A 124 1.11 -12.37 -15.99
C GLN A 124 0.84 -12.03 -14.52
N GLY A 125 -0.16 -12.66 -13.92
CA GLY A 125 -0.56 -12.45 -12.53
C GLY A 125 -1.42 -11.22 -12.27
N ALA A 126 -1.84 -10.49 -13.31
CA ALA A 126 -2.72 -9.33 -13.14
C ALA A 126 -4.17 -9.75 -12.80
N GLY A 127 -4.60 -10.94 -13.21
CA GLY A 127 -5.99 -11.42 -13.11
C GLY A 127 -6.91 -10.79 -14.15
N VAL A 128 -6.44 -9.78 -14.86
CA VAL A 128 -7.15 -9.07 -15.93
C VAL A 128 -6.24 -8.90 -17.13
N GLN A 129 -6.84 -8.78 -18.30
CA GLN A 129 -6.18 -8.43 -19.55
C GLN A 129 -6.58 -7.01 -19.94
N LEU A 130 -5.65 -6.23 -20.43
CA LEU A 130 -5.89 -4.90 -20.94
C LEU A 130 -6.15 -4.99 -22.45
N ILE A 131 -7.35 -4.63 -22.88
CA ILE A 131 -7.69 -4.53 -24.30
C ILE A 131 -7.53 -3.08 -24.70
N ASP A 132 -6.55 -2.82 -25.54
CA ASP A 132 -6.34 -1.49 -26.13
C ASP A 132 -7.32 -1.27 -27.29
N MET A 133 -8.14 -0.25 -27.18
CA MET A 133 -9.19 0.08 -28.14
C MET A 133 -8.81 1.21 -29.11
N GLN A 134 -7.51 1.52 -29.24
CA GLN A 134 -6.92 2.52 -30.15
C GLN A 134 -7.50 3.95 -30.02
N ILE A 135 -8.82 4.11 -30.07
CA ILE A 135 -9.53 5.41 -30.03
C ILE A 135 -10.23 5.64 -28.68
N LEU A 136 -10.53 4.58 -27.94
CA LEU A 136 -11.20 4.62 -26.64
C LEU A 136 -10.22 4.26 -25.52
N PRO A 137 -10.50 4.64 -24.27
CA PRO A 137 -9.70 4.20 -23.13
C PRO A 137 -9.62 2.67 -23.08
N SER A 138 -8.45 2.13 -22.79
CA SER A 138 -8.24 0.69 -22.65
C SER A 138 -9.19 0.08 -21.62
N VAL A 139 -9.80 -1.05 -21.92
CA VAL A 139 -10.76 -1.77 -21.07
C VAL A 139 -10.06 -2.95 -20.40
N GLN A 140 -10.29 -3.10 -19.09
CA GLN A 140 -9.83 -4.26 -18.34
C GLN A 140 -10.90 -5.36 -18.36
N VAL A 141 -10.54 -6.53 -18.88
CA VAL A 141 -11.40 -7.73 -18.93
C VAL A 141 -10.79 -8.80 -18.03
N VAL A 142 -11.62 -9.54 -17.31
CA VAL A 142 -11.17 -10.68 -16.51
C VAL A 142 -10.42 -11.67 -17.40
N CYS A 143 -9.29 -12.18 -16.93
CA CYS A 143 -8.50 -13.16 -17.67
C CYS A 143 -9.28 -14.48 -17.81
N ASP A 144 -9.55 -14.89 -19.03
CA ASP A 144 -10.28 -16.11 -19.40
C ASP A 144 -9.57 -17.41 -18.99
N VAL A 145 -8.22 -17.39 -18.95
CA VAL A 145 -7.40 -18.56 -18.60
C VAL A 145 -7.43 -18.86 -17.11
N CYS A 146 -7.32 -17.85 -16.25
CA CYS A 146 -7.28 -18.04 -14.80
C CYS A 146 -8.55 -17.57 -14.08
N ASP A 147 -9.53 -17.07 -14.79
CA ASP A 147 -10.79 -16.56 -14.23
C ASP A 147 -10.55 -15.57 -13.07
N GLY A 148 -9.64 -14.62 -13.29
CA GLY A 148 -9.24 -13.63 -12.30
C GLY A 148 -8.40 -14.14 -11.13
N LYS A 149 -8.07 -15.44 -11.08
CA LYS A 149 -7.37 -16.07 -9.94
C LYS A 149 -5.89 -15.66 -9.82
N ARG A 150 -5.27 -15.12 -10.87
CA ARG A 150 -3.88 -14.65 -10.92
C ARG A 150 -2.80 -15.75 -10.88
N PHE A 151 -3.12 -16.96 -10.43
CA PHE A 151 -2.20 -18.08 -10.27
C PHE A 151 -2.58 -19.23 -11.22
N ASN A 152 -1.64 -20.13 -11.46
CA ASN A 152 -1.91 -21.38 -12.14
C ASN A 152 -2.52 -22.41 -11.19
N ASP A 153 -3.17 -23.44 -11.73
CA ASP A 153 -3.92 -24.44 -10.96
C ASP A 153 -3.02 -25.19 -9.97
N ALA A 154 -1.80 -25.56 -10.36
CA ALA A 154 -0.87 -26.26 -9.50
C ALA A 154 -0.47 -25.46 -8.25
N THR A 155 -0.46 -24.12 -8.32
CA THR A 155 -0.25 -23.25 -7.15
C THR A 155 -1.51 -23.20 -6.28
N LEU A 156 -2.70 -23.22 -6.90
CA LEU A 156 -3.98 -23.16 -6.20
C LEU A 156 -4.36 -24.46 -5.48
N GLU A 157 -3.69 -25.59 -5.77
CA GLU A 157 -3.86 -26.86 -5.04
C GLU A 157 -3.28 -26.83 -3.62
N VAL A 158 -2.49 -25.81 -3.27
CA VAL A 158 -1.93 -25.69 -1.91
C VAL A 158 -2.93 -24.97 -1.00
N PHE A 159 -3.37 -25.65 0.04
CA PHE A 159 -4.36 -25.13 0.98
C PHE A 159 -3.78 -24.94 2.40
N TYR A 160 -4.10 -23.82 3.01
CA TYR A 160 -3.93 -23.56 4.44
C TYR A 160 -5.31 -23.36 5.06
N ARG A 161 -5.70 -24.21 6.03
CA ARG A 161 -7.02 -24.18 6.67
C ARG A 161 -8.19 -24.10 5.69
N GLY A 162 -8.12 -24.89 4.59
CA GLY A 162 -9.16 -24.96 3.58
C GLY A 162 -9.21 -23.78 2.59
N LYS A 163 -8.25 -22.86 2.62
CA LYS A 163 -8.13 -21.74 1.69
C LYS A 163 -6.83 -21.79 0.93
N ASN A 164 -6.88 -21.62 -0.40
CA ASN A 164 -5.70 -21.43 -1.23
C ASN A 164 -5.23 -19.96 -1.20
N ILE A 165 -4.12 -19.67 -1.88
CA ILE A 165 -3.54 -18.31 -1.86
C ILE A 165 -4.47 -17.25 -2.48
N LYS A 166 -5.32 -17.63 -3.45
CA LYS A 166 -6.31 -16.73 -4.06
C LYS A 166 -7.46 -16.44 -3.08
N ASP A 167 -7.98 -17.49 -2.42
CA ASP A 167 -9.04 -17.35 -1.44
C ASP A 167 -8.60 -16.41 -0.29
N VAL A 168 -7.33 -16.52 0.11
CA VAL A 168 -6.74 -15.63 1.12
C VAL A 168 -6.70 -14.18 0.64
N LEU A 169 -6.36 -13.93 -0.63
CA LEU A 169 -6.37 -12.58 -1.18
C LEU A 169 -7.79 -11.99 -1.30
N ASP A 170 -8.81 -12.84 -1.37
CA ASP A 170 -10.21 -12.42 -1.41
C ASP A 170 -10.82 -12.15 -0.03
N LEU A 171 -10.16 -12.57 1.04
CA LEU A 171 -10.60 -12.22 2.39
C LEU A 171 -10.60 -10.71 2.57
N SER A 172 -11.63 -10.19 3.23
CA SER A 172 -11.55 -8.87 3.83
C SER A 172 -10.48 -8.84 4.92
N ILE A 173 -9.93 -7.67 5.21
CA ILE A 173 -8.93 -7.49 6.27
C ILE A 173 -9.49 -7.99 7.61
N ARG A 174 -10.79 -7.80 7.88
CA ARG A 174 -11.45 -8.30 9.10
C ARG A 174 -11.44 -9.83 9.16
N GLU A 175 -11.87 -10.51 8.11
CA GLU A 175 -11.84 -11.98 8.01
C GLU A 175 -10.41 -12.51 8.09
N ALA A 176 -9.45 -11.81 7.49
CA ALA A 176 -8.05 -12.18 7.54
C ALA A 176 -7.45 -12.06 8.96
N CYS A 177 -7.88 -11.05 9.77
CA CYS A 177 -7.49 -10.96 11.17
C CYS A 177 -7.90 -12.20 11.98
N GLU A 178 -9.11 -12.71 11.74
CA GLU A 178 -9.63 -13.92 12.39
C GLU A 178 -8.91 -15.16 11.87
N PHE A 179 -8.74 -15.26 10.56
CA PHE A 179 -8.12 -16.40 9.90
C PHE A 179 -6.65 -16.62 10.29
N PHE A 180 -5.90 -15.54 10.51
CA PHE A 180 -4.48 -15.56 10.86
C PHE A 180 -4.20 -15.20 12.33
N ALA A 181 -5.21 -15.29 13.21
CA ALA A 181 -5.09 -14.86 14.61
C ALA A 181 -3.89 -15.50 15.36
N ASP A 182 -3.57 -16.76 15.04
CA ASP A 182 -2.49 -17.52 15.69
C ASP A 182 -1.10 -17.22 15.09
N ILE A 183 -1.01 -16.38 14.08
CA ILE A 183 0.26 -16.06 13.39
C ILE A 183 0.60 -14.59 13.63
N PRO A 184 1.33 -14.26 14.71
CA PRO A 184 1.58 -12.86 15.11
C PRO A 184 2.21 -11.99 14.03
N LYS A 185 3.09 -12.55 13.19
CA LYS A 185 3.72 -11.85 12.08
C LYS A 185 2.70 -11.29 11.07
N ILE A 186 1.60 -12.02 10.83
CA ILE A 186 0.53 -11.64 9.90
C ILE A 186 -0.56 -10.88 10.64
N ALA A 187 -0.95 -11.35 11.83
CA ALA A 187 -2.06 -10.79 12.61
C ALA A 187 -1.81 -9.34 13.05
N LYS A 188 -0.60 -9.00 13.52
CA LYS A 188 -0.28 -7.64 13.99
C LYS A 188 -0.50 -6.58 12.91
N PRO A 189 0.12 -6.67 11.71
CA PRO A 189 -0.11 -5.70 10.64
C PRO A 189 -1.56 -5.67 10.14
N LEU A 190 -2.27 -6.81 10.15
CA LEU A 190 -3.68 -6.86 9.78
C LEU A 190 -4.56 -6.09 10.78
N ASN A 191 -4.28 -6.21 12.08
CA ASN A 191 -4.99 -5.46 13.11
C ASN A 191 -4.79 -3.95 12.94
N ILE A 192 -3.56 -3.50 12.63
CA ILE A 192 -3.31 -2.08 12.33
C ILE A 192 -4.19 -1.61 11.16
N LEU A 193 -4.25 -2.37 10.06
CA LEU A 193 -5.13 -2.06 8.93
C LEU A 193 -6.61 -2.01 9.33
N LYS A 194 -7.06 -2.91 10.20
CA LYS A 194 -8.42 -2.91 10.73
C LYS A 194 -8.69 -1.67 11.60
N ASP A 195 -7.74 -1.32 12.47
CA ASP A 195 -7.87 -0.22 13.43
C ASP A 195 -7.89 1.17 12.75
N VAL A 196 -7.21 1.32 11.61
CA VAL A 196 -7.35 2.53 10.77
C VAL A 196 -8.64 2.53 9.93
N GLY A 197 -9.57 1.60 10.18
CA GLY A 197 -10.90 1.56 9.57
C GLY A 197 -10.94 0.93 8.17
N LEU A 198 -9.97 0.07 7.81
CA LEU A 198 -9.92 -0.61 6.50
C LEU A 198 -10.39 -2.06 6.55
N GLY A 199 -11.06 -2.49 7.62
CA GLY A 199 -11.49 -3.87 7.83
C GLY A 199 -12.35 -4.47 6.72
N TYR A 200 -13.04 -3.66 5.94
CA TYR A 200 -13.90 -4.07 4.84
C TYR A 200 -13.17 -4.32 3.52
N LEU A 201 -11.97 -3.78 3.33
CA LEU A 201 -11.20 -3.97 2.11
C LEU A 201 -10.71 -5.42 1.97
N LYS A 202 -10.67 -5.93 0.75
CA LYS A 202 -10.03 -7.22 0.47
C LYS A 202 -8.50 -7.07 0.47
N LEU A 203 -7.80 -8.08 0.97
CA LEU A 203 -6.33 -8.11 0.97
C LEU A 203 -5.73 -7.90 -0.42
N GLY A 204 -6.29 -8.57 -1.42
CA GLY A 204 -5.87 -8.52 -2.81
C GLY A 204 -6.56 -7.46 -3.65
N GLN A 205 -7.31 -6.52 -3.06
CA GLN A 205 -8.01 -5.47 -3.81
C GLN A 205 -7.04 -4.62 -4.62
N PRO A 206 -7.23 -4.49 -5.94
CA PRO A 206 -6.34 -3.68 -6.77
C PRO A 206 -6.24 -2.23 -6.28
N SER A 207 -5.03 -1.69 -6.22
CA SER A 207 -4.79 -0.30 -5.79
C SER A 207 -5.53 0.74 -6.64
N THR A 208 -5.80 0.41 -7.90
CA THR A 208 -6.53 1.28 -8.84
C THR A 208 -8.02 1.42 -8.50
N THR A 209 -8.55 0.59 -7.63
CA THR A 209 -9.96 0.64 -7.16
C THR A 209 -10.11 1.30 -5.79
N LEU A 210 -9.00 1.68 -5.16
CA LEU A 210 -9.01 2.34 -3.87
C LEU A 210 -9.28 3.84 -4.03
N SER A 211 -10.11 4.38 -3.15
CA SER A 211 -10.23 5.84 -3.00
C SER A 211 -8.94 6.46 -2.45
N GLY A 212 -8.75 7.77 -2.66
CA GLY A 212 -7.57 8.48 -2.11
C GLY A 212 -7.46 8.34 -0.58
N GLY A 213 -8.58 8.37 0.15
CA GLY A 213 -8.59 8.20 1.60
C GLY A 213 -8.24 6.77 2.06
N GLU A 214 -8.61 5.75 1.29
CA GLU A 214 -8.20 4.36 1.53
C GLU A 214 -6.71 4.18 1.29
N ALA A 215 -6.20 4.68 0.17
CA ALA A 215 -4.77 4.67 -0.14
C ALA A 215 -3.94 5.36 0.95
N GLN A 216 -4.40 6.52 1.43
CA GLN A 216 -3.78 7.26 2.52
C GLN A 216 -3.72 6.43 3.81
N ARG A 217 -4.83 5.80 4.21
CA ARG A 217 -4.87 4.95 5.42
C ARG A 217 -4.00 3.69 5.30
N VAL A 218 -3.89 3.10 4.10
CA VAL A 218 -2.93 2.00 3.86
C VAL A 218 -1.49 2.48 4.06
N LYS A 219 -1.14 3.69 3.60
CA LYS A 219 0.18 4.30 3.84
C LYS A 219 0.43 4.52 5.33
N ILE A 220 -0.54 5.10 6.06
CA ILE A 220 -0.46 5.27 7.52
C ILE A 220 -0.19 3.93 8.20
N SER A 221 -0.94 2.89 7.87
CA SER A 221 -0.78 1.56 8.48
C SER A 221 0.60 0.94 8.25
N SER A 222 1.24 1.25 7.13
CA SER A 222 2.59 0.80 6.81
C SER A 222 3.65 1.45 7.69
N GLU A 223 3.45 2.71 8.10
CA GLU A 223 4.37 3.45 8.97
C GLU A 223 4.18 3.10 10.47
N LEU A 224 3.00 2.60 10.85
CA LEU A 224 2.70 2.16 12.22
C LEU A 224 3.17 0.72 12.51
N ARG A 225 3.70 0.02 11.53
CA ARG A 225 4.22 -1.35 11.65
C ARG A 225 5.62 -1.33 12.29
#